data_04dd2aabbaf6ff35846774a0a0a839dd
#
_entry.id   04dd2aabbaf6ff35846774a0a0a839dd
#
_cell.length_a   1.000
_cell.length_b   1.000
_cell.length_c   1.000
_cell.angle_alpha   90.00
_cell.angle_beta   90.00
_cell.angle_gamma   90.00
#
_symmetry.space_group_name_H-M   'P 1'
#
loop_
_entity.id
_entity.type
_entity.pdbx_description
1 polymer ?
#
loop_
_entity_poly.entity_id
_entity_poly.type
_entity_poly.pdbx_seq_one_letter_code
_entity_poly.pdbx_strand_id
1 'polypeptide(L)'
;MKALYEKEGGLIVRLLDRKRQIRTWIWEQEEGKDSIVGFDDQRMKEEICDLAKEAWARGTALRKRGSGEMLFLETVGKEDRMVICGAGYVGSALAKLSVFAGIHTILLEDRKDFADRAKEIGAQEIICRPFDKAIRDLTEEANTAYVVMTRGHAYDEKCLLEIAKKESYYVGMMGSKTRSAMMREELRLAGVSAEWINRLHAPIGLSIGAQTPEEIAVAVLAQILSERSRVGNPLRAGYEVFRQALTCLKEGERFVLATILERQGSAPRKEGTHFIVGESGQCFGTISGGKLEADIVQAAMEMMTHGERIRIESSDLNNRDAAEIGRAHV
;
A
#
# COMPACT_ATOMS: atom_id res chain seq x y z
N MET A 1 -1.87 13.73 -9.87
CA MET A 1 -1.17 13.15 -8.69
C MET A 1 -1.69 13.70 -7.37
N LYS A 2 -1.71 15.01 -7.12
CA LYS A 2 -2.22 15.58 -5.85
C LYS A 2 -3.66 15.14 -5.56
N ALA A 3 -4.55 15.19 -6.53
CA ALA A 3 -5.95 14.76 -6.39
C ALA A 3 -6.11 13.26 -6.05
N LEU A 4 -5.27 12.38 -6.61
CA LEU A 4 -5.27 10.95 -6.30
C LEU A 4 -4.74 10.65 -4.89
N TYR A 5 -3.79 11.47 -4.43
CA TYR A 5 -3.23 11.33 -3.11
C TYR A 5 -4.20 11.77 -2.00
N GLU A 6 -5.06 12.76 -2.31
CA GLU A 6 -6.08 13.28 -1.41
C GLU A 6 -7.38 12.44 -1.44
N LYS A 7 -7.59 11.60 -2.46
CA LYS A 7 -8.74 10.69 -2.63
C LYS A 7 -8.40 9.24 -2.25
N GLU A 8 -9.41 8.42 -2.07
CA GLU A 8 -9.30 7.02 -1.57
C GLU A 8 -8.59 6.04 -2.51
N GLY A 9 -7.88 6.53 -3.51
CA GLY A 9 -7.20 5.74 -4.52
C GLY A 9 -7.83 5.90 -5.89
N GLY A 10 -7.15 5.43 -6.93
CA GLY A 10 -7.60 5.54 -8.31
C GLY A 10 -6.63 4.85 -9.26
N LEU A 11 -6.89 5.00 -10.55
CA LEU A 11 -5.97 4.56 -11.60
C LEU A 11 -5.33 5.76 -12.29
N ILE A 12 -4.04 5.69 -12.48
CA ILE A 12 -3.33 6.56 -13.43
C ILE A 12 -3.32 5.84 -14.78
N VAL A 13 -3.86 6.50 -15.77
CA VAL A 13 -3.86 6.05 -17.17
C VAL A 13 -2.83 6.87 -17.94
N ARG A 14 -1.87 6.20 -18.55
CA ARG A 14 -0.84 6.85 -19.37
C ARG A 14 -0.84 6.29 -20.78
N LEU A 15 -0.91 7.17 -21.75
CA LEU A 15 -0.71 6.84 -23.16
C LEU A 15 0.61 7.45 -23.62
N LEU A 16 1.54 6.59 -24.01
CA LEU A 16 2.76 6.98 -24.70
C LEU A 16 2.51 6.84 -26.21
N ASP A 17 2.60 7.95 -26.95
CA ASP A 17 2.43 7.96 -28.39
C ASP A 17 3.76 7.70 -29.15
N ARG A 18 3.68 7.58 -30.47
CA ARG A 18 4.83 7.37 -31.36
C ARG A 18 5.87 8.50 -31.33
N LYS A 19 5.45 9.70 -30.94
CA LYS A 19 6.33 10.86 -30.81
C LYS A 19 6.98 10.94 -29.41
N ARG A 20 6.86 9.87 -28.61
CA ARG A 20 7.31 9.81 -27.21
C ARG A 20 6.68 10.90 -26.34
N GLN A 21 5.46 11.34 -26.68
CA GLN A 21 4.68 12.20 -25.81
C GLN A 21 3.82 11.36 -24.89
N ILE A 22 3.72 11.74 -23.64
CA ILE A 22 2.87 11.06 -22.66
C ILE A 22 1.69 11.94 -22.35
N ARG A 23 0.51 11.38 -22.53
CA ARG A 23 -0.74 11.91 -21.99
C ARG A 23 -1.11 11.13 -20.77
N THR A 24 -1.49 11.81 -19.71
CA THR A 24 -1.86 11.18 -18.42
C THR A 24 -3.25 11.62 -18.04
N TRP A 25 -4.07 10.67 -17.64
CA TRP A 25 -5.40 10.89 -17.10
C TRP A 25 -5.54 10.18 -15.77
N ILE A 26 -6.53 10.59 -15.00
CA ILE A 26 -6.93 9.97 -13.75
C ILE A 26 -8.28 9.31 -14.00
N TRP A 27 -8.37 8.05 -13.64
CA TRP A 27 -9.62 7.33 -13.57
C TRP A 27 -10.12 7.35 -12.13
N GLU A 28 -11.31 7.85 -11.93
CA GLU A 28 -12.00 7.89 -10.66
C GLU A 28 -13.25 7.01 -10.74
N GLN A 29 -13.50 6.26 -9.67
CA GLN A 29 -14.73 5.50 -9.51
C GLN A 29 -15.57 6.24 -8.46
N GLU A 30 -16.61 6.94 -8.91
CA GLU A 30 -17.57 7.61 -8.03
C GLU A 30 -18.95 6.95 -8.16
N GLU A 31 -19.53 6.52 -7.03
CA GLU A 31 -20.87 5.92 -6.94
C GLU A 31 -21.16 4.80 -7.98
N GLY A 32 -20.15 3.97 -8.27
CA GLY A 32 -20.28 2.89 -9.24
C GLY A 32 -20.28 3.33 -10.71
N LYS A 33 -19.93 4.59 -11.00
CA LYS A 33 -19.70 5.10 -12.34
C LYS A 33 -18.23 5.36 -12.57
N ASP A 34 -17.69 4.75 -13.60
CA ASP A 34 -16.33 4.97 -14.05
C ASP A 34 -16.24 6.31 -14.80
N SER A 35 -15.41 7.23 -14.34
CA SER A 35 -15.13 8.47 -15.03
C SER A 35 -13.63 8.67 -15.27
N ILE A 36 -13.29 9.07 -16.50
CA ILE A 36 -11.92 9.47 -16.84
C ILE A 36 -11.96 10.98 -17.08
N VAL A 37 -11.35 11.72 -16.20
CA VAL A 37 -11.40 13.18 -16.24
C VAL A 37 -10.67 13.70 -17.48
N GLY A 38 -11.40 14.46 -18.31
CA GLY A 38 -10.82 15.13 -19.49
C GLY A 38 -10.58 14.23 -20.70
N PHE A 39 -11.32 13.15 -20.84
CA PHE A 39 -11.14 12.18 -21.91
C PHE A 39 -12.39 11.98 -22.76
N ASP A 40 -12.30 12.23 -24.09
CA ASP A 40 -13.45 12.23 -25.00
C ASP A 40 -13.51 11.06 -26.01
N ASP A 41 -12.45 10.23 -26.10
CA ASP A 41 -12.41 9.12 -27.07
C ASP A 41 -13.11 7.87 -26.54
N GLN A 42 -14.33 7.58 -27.06
CA GLN A 42 -15.17 6.47 -26.62
C GLN A 42 -14.54 5.08 -26.84
N ARG A 43 -13.82 4.87 -27.96
CA ARG A 43 -13.17 3.57 -28.24
C ARG A 43 -12.03 3.29 -27.28
N MET A 44 -11.28 4.32 -26.94
CA MET A 44 -10.19 4.22 -25.98
C MET A 44 -10.74 4.04 -24.56
N LYS A 45 -11.92 4.60 -24.24
CA LYS A 45 -12.58 4.34 -22.94
C LYS A 45 -12.87 2.86 -22.72
N GLU A 46 -13.42 2.16 -23.72
CA GLU A 46 -13.69 0.72 -23.63
C GLU A 46 -12.41 -0.09 -23.40
N GLU A 47 -11.34 0.22 -24.14
CA GLU A 47 -10.04 -0.42 -23.96
C GLU A 47 -9.43 -0.15 -22.57
N ILE A 48 -9.56 1.07 -22.08
CA ILE A 48 -9.11 1.45 -20.73
C ILE A 48 -9.93 0.71 -19.68
N CYS A 49 -11.25 0.59 -19.85
CA CYS A 49 -12.12 -0.15 -18.94
C CYS A 49 -11.73 -1.62 -18.79
N ASP A 50 -11.39 -2.28 -19.90
CA ASP A 50 -10.93 -3.67 -19.84
C ASP A 50 -9.55 -3.79 -19.19
N LEU A 51 -8.63 -2.90 -19.53
CA LEU A 51 -7.29 -2.88 -18.96
C LEU A 51 -7.30 -2.50 -17.47
N ALA A 52 -8.26 -1.69 -17.05
CA ALA A 52 -8.44 -1.29 -15.66
C ALA A 52 -8.75 -2.48 -14.75
N LYS A 53 -9.55 -3.44 -15.21
CA LYS A 53 -9.83 -4.68 -14.46
C LYS A 53 -8.54 -5.46 -14.15
N GLU A 54 -7.63 -5.51 -15.12
CA GLU A 54 -6.33 -6.14 -14.96
C GLU A 54 -5.44 -5.32 -14.00
N ALA A 55 -5.39 -4.00 -14.15
CA ALA A 55 -4.65 -3.11 -13.28
C ALA A 55 -5.13 -3.19 -11.82
N TRP A 56 -6.45 -3.23 -11.58
CA TRP A 56 -7.02 -3.42 -10.24
C TRP A 56 -6.64 -4.76 -9.62
N ALA A 57 -6.54 -5.83 -10.41
CA ALA A 57 -6.18 -7.16 -9.92
C ALA A 57 -4.68 -7.32 -9.65
N ARG A 58 -3.82 -6.66 -10.44
CA ARG A 58 -2.37 -6.89 -10.45
C ARG A 58 -1.52 -5.69 -10.00
N GLY A 59 -2.14 -4.51 -9.88
CA GLY A 59 -1.47 -3.25 -9.59
C GLY A 59 -1.14 -2.44 -10.83
N THR A 60 -0.87 -3.11 -11.94
CA THR A 60 -0.55 -2.50 -13.23
C THR A 60 -1.09 -3.31 -14.39
N ALA A 61 -1.28 -2.65 -15.53
CA ALA A 61 -1.56 -3.29 -16.81
C ALA A 61 -0.90 -2.50 -17.94
N LEU A 62 -0.36 -3.21 -18.94
CA LEU A 62 0.28 -2.64 -20.11
C LEU A 62 -0.31 -3.23 -21.37
N ARG A 63 -0.65 -2.39 -22.34
CA ARG A 63 -1.03 -2.80 -23.70
C ARG A 63 -0.20 -2.08 -24.73
N LYS A 64 0.55 -2.86 -25.52
CA LYS A 64 1.26 -2.37 -26.71
C LYS A 64 0.30 -2.42 -27.89
N ARG A 65 0.16 -1.31 -28.61
CA ARG A 65 -0.66 -1.20 -29.81
C ARG A 65 0.20 -1.42 -31.06
N GLY A 66 -0.37 -2.03 -32.10
CA GLY A 66 0.32 -2.23 -33.38
C GLY A 66 0.83 -0.93 -34.03
N SER A 67 0.32 0.20 -33.58
CA SER A 67 0.79 1.53 -33.94
C SER A 67 2.13 1.94 -33.30
N GLY A 68 2.66 1.18 -32.34
CA GLY A 68 3.84 1.55 -31.54
C GLY A 68 3.51 2.46 -30.36
N GLU A 69 2.22 2.67 -30.08
CA GLU A 69 1.75 3.33 -28.86
C GLU A 69 1.69 2.33 -27.70
N MET A 70 1.84 2.84 -26.47
CA MET A 70 1.71 2.04 -25.26
C MET A 70 0.70 2.67 -24.32
N LEU A 71 -0.26 1.86 -23.86
CA LEU A 71 -1.22 2.23 -22.84
C LEU A 71 -0.82 1.52 -21.54
N PHE A 72 -0.45 2.30 -20.52
CA PHE A 72 -0.04 1.81 -19.22
C PHE A 72 -0.98 2.34 -18.14
N LEU A 73 -1.52 1.41 -17.36
CA LEU A 73 -2.38 1.70 -16.22
C LEU A 73 -1.68 1.25 -14.95
N GLU A 74 -1.77 2.07 -13.92
CA GLU A 74 -1.30 1.71 -12.59
C GLU A 74 -2.28 2.17 -11.51
N THR A 75 -2.47 1.33 -10.51
CA THR A 75 -3.26 1.68 -9.33
C THR A 75 -2.43 2.54 -8.39
N VAL A 76 -3.05 3.59 -7.88
CA VAL A 76 -2.50 4.42 -6.81
C VAL A 76 -3.48 4.36 -5.65
N GLY A 77 -3.01 3.96 -4.48
CA GLY A 77 -3.86 3.83 -3.32
C GLY A 77 -3.26 4.44 -2.08
N LYS A 78 -4.05 4.42 -1.03
CA LYS A 78 -3.62 4.83 0.29
C LYS A 78 -2.61 3.85 0.88
N GLU A 79 -1.78 4.36 1.77
CA GLU A 79 -0.88 3.59 2.60
C GLU A 79 -1.65 2.55 3.42
N ASP A 80 -1.11 1.33 3.51
CA ASP A 80 -1.68 0.33 4.42
C ASP A 80 -1.70 0.88 5.84
N ARG A 81 -2.82 0.71 6.51
CA ARG A 81 -3.03 1.16 7.87
C ARG A 81 -3.16 -0.01 8.83
N MET A 82 -2.49 0.07 9.97
CA MET A 82 -2.61 -0.90 11.05
C MET A 82 -3.10 -0.20 12.31
N VAL A 83 -4.24 -0.63 12.83
CA VAL A 83 -4.80 -0.18 14.09
C VAL A 83 -4.58 -1.26 15.14
N ILE A 84 -3.76 -0.96 16.14
CA ILE A 84 -3.40 -1.88 17.23
C ILE A 84 -4.11 -1.45 18.49
N CYS A 85 -5.00 -2.29 19.01
CA CYS A 85 -5.73 -2.07 20.24
C CYS A 85 -4.96 -2.71 21.42
N GLY A 86 -4.20 -1.90 22.14
CA GLY A 86 -3.39 -2.28 23.31
C GLY A 86 -1.90 -2.06 23.13
N ALA A 87 -1.30 -1.21 23.96
CA ALA A 87 0.12 -0.89 24.02
C ALA A 87 0.89 -1.75 25.05
N GLY A 88 0.46 -3.01 25.26
CA GLY A 88 1.20 -3.99 26.02
C GLY A 88 2.50 -4.42 25.32
N TYR A 89 3.24 -5.39 25.89
CA TYR A 89 4.53 -5.83 25.33
C TYR A 89 4.43 -6.25 23.87
N VAL A 90 3.46 -7.11 23.52
CA VAL A 90 3.28 -7.59 22.14
C VAL A 90 2.77 -6.48 21.22
N GLY A 91 1.81 -5.67 21.66
CA GLY A 91 1.28 -4.55 20.88
C GLY A 91 2.35 -3.50 20.57
N SER A 92 3.21 -3.19 21.56
CA SER A 92 4.35 -2.28 21.36
C SER A 92 5.41 -2.86 20.41
N ALA A 93 5.72 -4.15 20.52
CA ALA A 93 6.63 -4.83 19.62
C ALA A 93 6.07 -4.85 18.17
N LEU A 94 4.78 -5.15 18.01
CA LEU A 94 4.11 -5.13 16.71
C LEU A 94 4.09 -3.73 16.11
N ALA A 95 3.81 -2.69 16.92
CA ALA A 95 3.83 -1.31 16.44
C ALA A 95 5.23 -0.91 15.93
N LYS A 96 6.32 -1.27 16.61
CA LYS A 96 7.70 -1.03 16.13
C LYS A 96 7.96 -1.73 14.80
N LEU A 97 7.59 -3.00 14.68
CA LEU A 97 7.75 -3.76 13.44
C LEU A 97 6.92 -3.19 12.29
N SER A 98 5.70 -2.74 12.59
CA SER A 98 4.76 -2.13 11.64
C SER A 98 5.33 -0.81 11.07
N VAL A 99 5.84 0.06 11.94
CA VAL A 99 6.54 1.30 11.54
C VAL A 99 7.77 0.99 10.71
N PHE A 100 8.62 0.04 11.14
CA PHE A 100 9.78 -0.40 10.38
C PHE A 100 9.41 -0.95 9.00
N ALA A 101 8.27 -1.65 8.88
CA ALA A 101 7.74 -2.15 7.62
C ALA A 101 7.08 -1.07 6.75
N GLY A 102 7.08 0.20 7.18
CA GLY A 102 6.47 1.33 6.47
C GLY A 102 4.95 1.23 6.41
N ILE A 103 4.29 0.72 7.45
CA ILE A 103 2.83 0.66 7.58
C ILE A 103 2.38 1.82 8.46
N HIS A 104 1.38 2.58 8.03
CA HIS A 104 0.80 3.64 8.84
C HIS A 104 0.19 3.05 10.11
N THR A 105 0.79 3.32 11.26
CA THR A 105 0.46 2.64 12.53
C THR A 105 -0.26 3.58 13.47
N ILE A 106 -1.47 3.17 13.87
CA ILE A 106 -2.30 3.83 14.89
C ILE A 106 -2.35 2.91 16.11
N LEU A 107 -1.89 3.40 17.25
CA LEU A 107 -1.87 2.64 18.50
C LEU A 107 -2.93 3.19 19.45
N LEU A 108 -3.89 2.35 19.82
CA LEU A 108 -4.95 2.67 20.78
C LEU A 108 -4.59 2.10 22.15
N GLU A 109 -4.71 2.90 23.20
CA GLU A 109 -4.51 2.47 24.58
C GLU A 109 -5.39 3.30 25.50
N ASP A 110 -6.02 2.68 26.51
CA ASP A 110 -6.89 3.38 27.44
C ASP A 110 -6.17 3.83 28.73
N ARG A 111 -4.91 3.38 28.95
CA ARG A 111 -4.06 3.74 30.10
C ARG A 111 -3.00 4.75 29.69
N LYS A 112 -3.00 5.89 30.34
CA LYS A 112 -2.11 7.01 30.01
C LYS A 112 -0.62 6.64 30.10
N ASP A 113 -0.21 5.90 31.13
CA ASP A 113 1.18 5.50 31.34
C ASP A 113 1.71 4.55 30.25
N PHE A 114 0.85 3.70 29.66
CA PHE A 114 1.20 2.86 28.52
C PHE A 114 1.23 3.65 27.22
N ALA A 115 0.27 4.56 27.01
CA ALA A 115 0.25 5.45 25.87
C ALA A 115 1.46 6.39 25.84
N ASP A 116 1.86 6.94 27.01
CA ASP A 116 3.05 7.79 27.10
C ASP A 116 4.36 7.04 26.78
N ARG A 117 4.53 5.81 27.26
CA ARG A 117 5.66 4.95 26.89
C ARG A 117 5.70 4.60 25.39
N ALA A 118 4.54 4.50 24.79
CA ALA A 118 4.43 4.17 23.36
C ALA A 118 4.88 5.31 22.43
N LYS A 119 5.02 6.55 22.91
CA LYS A 119 5.45 7.70 22.09
C LYS A 119 6.83 7.52 21.45
N GLU A 120 7.70 6.74 22.06
CA GLU A 120 9.05 6.43 21.55
C GLU A 120 9.04 5.41 20.40
N ILE A 121 7.88 4.78 20.12
CA ILE A 121 7.78 3.74 19.09
C ILE A 121 7.85 4.33 17.68
N GLY A 122 7.46 5.59 17.51
CA GLY A 122 7.38 6.25 16.20
C GLY A 122 6.11 5.93 15.42
N ALA A 123 5.05 5.43 16.09
CA ALA A 123 3.73 5.29 15.48
C ALA A 123 3.21 6.67 15.05
N GLN A 124 2.51 6.73 13.90
CA GLN A 124 2.00 7.98 13.35
C GLN A 124 0.93 8.60 14.25
N GLU A 125 0.14 7.74 14.92
CA GLU A 125 -0.86 8.19 15.87
C GLU A 125 -0.87 7.31 17.13
N ILE A 126 -1.01 7.97 18.30
CA ILE A 126 -1.25 7.29 19.58
C ILE A 126 -2.48 7.92 20.21
N ILE A 127 -3.53 7.13 20.33
CA ILE A 127 -4.82 7.60 20.83
C ILE A 127 -5.06 7.01 22.23
N CYS A 128 -5.00 7.87 23.27
CA CYS A 128 -5.25 7.48 24.66
C CYS A 128 -6.72 7.71 25.04
N ARG A 129 -7.56 6.72 24.75
CA ARG A 129 -9.03 6.76 24.99
C ARG A 129 -9.59 5.35 25.15
N PRO A 130 -10.83 5.16 25.69
CA PRO A 130 -11.53 3.90 25.65
C PRO A 130 -11.57 3.34 24.23
N PHE A 131 -11.21 2.07 24.06
CA PHE A 131 -10.98 1.42 22.76
C PHE A 131 -12.19 1.53 21.82
N ASP A 132 -13.40 1.22 22.30
CA ASP A 132 -14.64 1.29 21.54
C ASP A 132 -14.89 2.70 20.98
N LYS A 133 -14.67 3.74 21.78
CA LYS A 133 -14.82 5.13 21.34
C LYS A 133 -13.76 5.53 20.34
N ALA A 134 -12.51 5.13 20.58
CA ALA A 134 -11.42 5.41 19.65
C ALA A 134 -11.67 4.75 18.28
N ILE A 135 -12.05 3.46 18.25
CA ILE A 135 -12.35 2.73 17.00
C ILE A 135 -13.52 3.38 16.26
N ARG A 136 -14.59 3.75 16.97
CA ARG A 136 -15.77 4.39 16.36
C ARG A 136 -15.44 5.67 15.61
N ASP A 137 -14.58 6.49 16.20
CA ASP A 137 -14.21 7.82 15.67
C ASP A 137 -13.13 7.75 14.56
N LEU A 138 -12.46 6.59 14.38
CA LEU A 138 -11.55 6.41 13.25
C LEU A 138 -12.29 6.45 11.92
N THR A 139 -11.70 7.12 10.94
CA THR A 139 -12.18 7.05 9.55
C THR A 139 -12.18 5.61 9.05
N GLU A 140 -13.22 5.26 8.32
CA GLU A 140 -13.34 3.95 7.69
C GLU A 140 -12.45 3.89 6.46
N GLU A 141 -11.60 2.88 6.39
CA GLU A 141 -10.69 2.67 5.27
C GLU A 141 -10.48 1.16 5.05
N ALA A 142 -10.84 0.67 3.87
CA ALA A 142 -10.75 -0.75 3.50
C ALA A 142 -9.32 -1.31 3.56
N ASN A 143 -8.30 -0.45 3.42
CA ASN A 143 -6.87 -0.79 3.54
C ASN A 143 -6.39 -0.92 5.00
N THR A 144 -7.31 -1.10 5.96
CA THR A 144 -6.99 -1.19 7.39
C THR A 144 -6.89 -2.64 7.87
N ALA A 145 -5.82 -2.94 8.60
CA ALA A 145 -5.69 -4.13 9.45
C ALA A 145 -5.99 -3.76 10.91
N TYR A 146 -6.94 -4.42 11.53
CA TYR A 146 -7.22 -4.27 12.95
C TYR A 146 -6.61 -5.42 13.74
N VAL A 147 -5.90 -5.09 14.83
CA VAL A 147 -5.25 -6.04 15.71
C VAL A 147 -5.69 -5.78 17.14
N VAL A 148 -6.38 -6.77 17.76
CA VAL A 148 -6.91 -6.69 19.11
C VAL A 148 -6.00 -7.46 20.05
N MET A 149 -5.30 -6.72 20.93
CA MET A 149 -4.32 -7.23 21.90
C MET A 149 -4.52 -6.57 23.27
N THR A 150 -5.77 -6.42 23.68
CA THR A 150 -6.07 -5.72 24.93
C THR A 150 -5.76 -6.59 26.14
N ARG A 151 -5.80 -5.99 27.33
CA ARG A 151 -5.52 -6.69 28.59
C ARG A 151 -6.63 -7.63 29.09
N GLY A 152 -7.80 -7.64 28.45
CA GLY A 152 -8.93 -8.39 28.97
C GLY A 152 -10.07 -8.64 28.00
N HIS A 153 -10.78 -9.72 28.25
CA HIS A 153 -11.86 -10.25 27.40
C HIS A 153 -12.96 -9.22 27.07
N ALA A 154 -13.42 -8.48 28.08
CA ALA A 154 -14.46 -7.46 27.91
C ALA A 154 -14.01 -6.26 27.04
N TYR A 155 -12.72 -6.00 26.94
CA TYR A 155 -12.18 -4.97 26.04
C TYR A 155 -12.07 -5.50 24.62
N ASP A 156 -11.67 -6.78 24.46
CA ASP A 156 -11.58 -7.42 23.15
C ASP A 156 -12.95 -7.46 22.47
N GLU A 157 -13.99 -7.87 23.20
CA GLU A 157 -15.37 -7.88 22.70
C GLU A 157 -15.80 -6.50 22.21
N LYS A 158 -15.62 -5.46 23.04
CA LYS A 158 -15.98 -4.09 22.66
C LYS A 158 -15.23 -3.61 21.41
N CYS A 159 -13.93 -3.93 21.28
CA CYS A 159 -13.16 -3.64 20.09
C CYS A 159 -13.77 -4.33 18.86
N LEU A 160 -13.99 -5.65 18.94
CA LEU A 160 -14.45 -6.43 17.80
C LEU A 160 -15.86 -6.04 17.36
N LEU A 161 -16.76 -5.68 18.28
CA LEU A 161 -18.09 -5.19 17.94
C LEU A 161 -18.07 -3.86 17.17
N GLU A 162 -17.15 -2.95 17.51
CA GLU A 162 -17.01 -1.71 16.76
C GLU A 162 -16.26 -1.93 15.42
N ILE A 163 -15.25 -2.82 15.39
CA ILE A 163 -14.54 -3.18 14.15
C ILE A 163 -15.48 -3.89 13.16
N ALA A 164 -16.44 -4.69 13.66
CA ALA A 164 -17.41 -5.38 12.80
C ALA A 164 -18.32 -4.45 11.98
N LYS A 165 -18.38 -3.18 12.36
CA LYS A 165 -19.12 -2.13 11.65
C LYS A 165 -18.29 -1.40 10.59
N LYS A 166 -17.00 -1.75 10.45
CA LYS A 166 -16.05 -1.06 9.58
C LYS A 166 -15.50 -1.99 8.50
N GLU A 167 -15.15 -1.41 7.37
CA GLU A 167 -14.40 -2.11 6.35
C GLU A 167 -12.95 -2.35 6.80
N SER A 168 -12.42 -3.51 6.43
CA SER A 168 -11.04 -3.89 6.73
C SER A 168 -10.62 -5.09 5.88
N TYR A 169 -9.34 -5.17 5.53
CA TYR A 169 -8.81 -6.37 4.86
C TYR A 169 -8.39 -7.45 5.85
N TYR A 170 -8.14 -7.09 7.10
CA TYR A 170 -7.68 -8.02 8.12
C TYR A 170 -8.22 -7.64 9.51
N VAL A 171 -8.66 -8.64 10.26
CA VAL A 171 -8.97 -8.51 11.68
C VAL A 171 -8.38 -9.69 12.43
N GLY A 172 -7.60 -9.41 13.46
CA GLY A 172 -7.00 -10.45 14.29
C GLY A 172 -7.14 -10.17 15.79
N MET A 173 -7.33 -11.23 16.59
CA MET A 173 -7.43 -11.15 18.04
C MET A 173 -6.42 -12.06 18.71
N MET A 174 -5.70 -11.53 19.69
CA MET A 174 -4.80 -12.30 20.54
C MET A 174 -5.57 -13.10 21.59
N GLY A 175 -5.31 -14.39 21.67
CA GLY A 175 -5.94 -15.25 22.68
C GLY A 175 -5.62 -16.73 22.48
N SER A 176 -5.92 -17.56 23.49
CA SER A 176 -5.88 -19.01 23.36
C SER A 176 -6.97 -19.53 22.41
N LYS A 177 -6.84 -20.75 21.94
CA LYS A 177 -7.89 -21.41 21.12
C LYS A 177 -9.26 -21.40 21.82
N THR A 178 -9.27 -21.67 23.13
CA THR A 178 -10.52 -21.67 23.94
C THR A 178 -11.13 -20.26 23.98
N ARG A 179 -10.30 -19.22 24.26
CA ARG A 179 -10.76 -17.83 24.30
C ARG A 179 -11.26 -17.37 22.92
N SER A 180 -10.61 -17.77 21.86
CA SER A 180 -11.01 -17.47 20.49
C SER A 180 -12.36 -18.11 20.13
N ALA A 181 -12.61 -19.34 20.58
CA ALA A 181 -13.90 -20.02 20.38
C ALA A 181 -15.04 -19.32 21.14
N MET A 182 -14.81 -18.95 22.41
CA MET A 182 -15.78 -18.19 23.21
C MET A 182 -16.12 -16.86 22.57
N MET A 183 -15.11 -16.10 22.13
CA MET A 183 -15.31 -14.80 21.48
C MET A 183 -16.13 -14.91 20.20
N ARG A 184 -15.90 -15.92 19.37
CA ARG A 184 -16.71 -16.15 18.15
C ARG A 184 -18.18 -16.38 18.48
N GLU A 185 -18.47 -17.12 19.56
CA GLU A 185 -19.83 -17.36 20.00
C GLU A 185 -20.49 -16.10 20.55
N GLU A 186 -19.77 -15.29 21.34
CA GLU A 186 -20.26 -14.01 21.85
C GLU A 186 -20.59 -13.04 20.73
N LEU A 187 -19.71 -12.93 19.72
CA LEU A 187 -19.96 -12.11 18.54
C LEU A 187 -21.19 -12.60 17.75
N ARG A 188 -21.37 -13.91 17.63
CA ARG A 188 -22.56 -14.51 17.00
C ARG A 188 -23.85 -14.14 17.76
N LEU A 189 -23.82 -14.22 19.09
CA LEU A 189 -24.95 -13.85 19.94
C LEU A 189 -25.25 -12.34 19.89
N ALA A 190 -24.21 -11.53 19.68
CA ALA A 190 -24.35 -10.08 19.49
C ALA A 190 -24.82 -9.68 18.07
N GLY A 191 -25.08 -10.65 17.17
CA GLY A 191 -25.63 -10.42 15.85
C GLY A 191 -24.59 -10.10 14.76
N VAL A 192 -23.29 -10.33 15.02
CA VAL A 192 -22.26 -10.21 13.99
C VAL A 192 -22.43 -11.33 12.95
N SER A 193 -22.30 -11.00 11.67
CA SER A 193 -22.51 -11.97 10.60
C SER A 193 -21.51 -13.13 10.64
N ALA A 194 -21.94 -14.31 10.25
CA ALA A 194 -21.10 -15.50 10.18
C ALA A 194 -19.92 -15.31 9.20
N GLU A 195 -20.13 -14.57 8.11
CA GLU A 195 -19.09 -14.22 7.15
C GLU A 195 -17.96 -13.42 7.80
N TRP A 196 -18.30 -12.38 8.57
CA TRP A 196 -17.32 -11.57 9.28
C TRP A 196 -16.57 -12.38 10.34
N ILE A 197 -17.29 -13.21 11.13
CA ILE A 197 -16.70 -14.05 12.17
C ILE A 197 -15.70 -15.06 11.57
N ASN A 198 -15.99 -15.60 10.38
CA ASN A 198 -15.09 -16.52 9.68
C ASN A 198 -13.79 -15.84 9.19
N ARG A 199 -13.81 -14.54 8.95
CA ARG A 199 -12.63 -13.74 8.59
C ARG A 199 -11.75 -13.37 9.78
N LEU A 200 -12.27 -13.50 11.02
CA LEU A 200 -11.51 -13.18 12.23
C LEU A 200 -10.35 -14.18 12.44
N HIS A 201 -9.12 -13.70 12.41
CA HIS A 201 -7.92 -14.48 12.75
C HIS A 201 -7.75 -14.55 14.28
N ALA A 202 -8.26 -15.62 14.88
CA ALA A 202 -8.18 -15.85 16.31
C ALA A 202 -8.00 -17.37 16.57
N PRO A 203 -6.87 -17.78 17.15
CA PRO A 203 -5.71 -17.01 17.58
C PRO A 203 -5.00 -16.29 16.43
N ILE A 204 -4.52 -15.05 16.71
CA ILE A 204 -3.77 -14.24 15.74
C ILE A 204 -2.34 -14.77 15.55
N GLY A 205 -1.80 -14.60 14.34
CA GLY A 205 -0.41 -14.92 14.00
C GLY A 205 -0.22 -16.28 13.34
N LEU A 206 0.85 -16.42 12.58
CA LEU A 206 1.26 -17.70 11.99
C LEU A 206 1.82 -18.61 13.08
N SER A 207 1.61 -19.92 12.94
CA SER A 207 2.13 -20.92 13.88
C SER A 207 3.63 -21.18 13.58
N ILE A 208 4.50 -20.36 14.18
CA ILE A 208 5.96 -20.43 14.01
C ILE A 208 6.69 -20.85 15.30
N GLY A 209 5.95 -21.23 16.35
CA GLY A 209 6.54 -21.58 17.64
C GLY A 209 6.99 -20.36 18.47
N ALA A 210 6.45 -19.17 18.19
CA ALA A 210 6.77 -17.92 18.88
C ALA A 210 6.50 -18.00 20.38
N GLN A 211 7.44 -17.53 21.20
CA GLN A 211 7.39 -17.55 22.68
C GLN A 211 7.53 -16.14 23.28
N THR A 212 8.37 -15.29 22.72
CA THR A 212 8.56 -13.93 23.23
C THR A 212 7.58 -12.95 22.60
N PRO A 213 7.33 -11.79 23.24
CA PRO A 213 6.48 -10.74 22.66
C PRO A 213 6.94 -10.32 21.25
N GLU A 214 8.22 -10.24 21.01
CA GLU A 214 8.82 -9.87 19.73
C GLU A 214 8.58 -10.95 18.67
N GLU A 215 8.76 -12.22 19.01
CA GLU A 215 8.49 -13.35 18.11
C GLU A 215 6.99 -13.45 17.76
N ILE A 216 6.11 -13.21 18.73
CA ILE A 216 4.67 -13.16 18.50
C ILE A 216 4.34 -11.99 17.56
N ALA A 217 4.95 -10.84 17.75
CA ALA A 217 4.76 -9.69 16.85
C ALA A 217 5.21 -9.98 15.42
N VAL A 218 6.32 -10.72 15.23
CA VAL A 218 6.78 -11.20 13.92
C VAL A 218 5.75 -12.15 13.30
N ALA A 219 5.23 -13.12 14.07
CA ALA A 219 4.21 -14.06 13.59
C ALA A 219 2.93 -13.36 13.13
N VAL A 220 2.51 -12.34 13.87
CA VAL A 220 1.33 -11.51 13.56
C VAL A 220 1.56 -10.69 12.31
N LEU A 221 2.68 -9.96 12.22
CA LEU A 221 3.00 -9.16 11.05
C LEU A 221 3.09 -10.02 9.79
N ALA A 222 3.74 -11.19 9.88
CA ALA A 222 3.86 -12.12 8.75
C ALA A 222 2.48 -12.60 8.26
N GLN A 223 1.53 -12.89 9.17
CA GLN A 223 0.16 -13.24 8.81
C GLN A 223 -0.56 -12.08 8.11
N ILE A 224 -0.46 -10.86 8.65
CA ILE A 224 -1.07 -9.66 8.05
C ILE A 224 -0.54 -9.43 6.63
N LEU A 225 0.78 -9.53 6.42
CA LEU A 225 1.39 -9.39 5.11
C LEU A 225 0.95 -10.50 4.13
N SER A 226 0.76 -11.73 4.61
CA SER A 226 0.24 -12.84 3.82
C SER A 226 -1.20 -12.60 3.38
N GLU A 227 -2.08 -12.20 4.31
CA GLU A 227 -3.50 -11.93 4.01
C GLU A 227 -3.64 -10.71 3.09
N ARG A 228 -2.85 -9.66 3.31
CA ARG A 228 -2.79 -8.51 2.41
C ARG A 228 -2.50 -8.90 0.96
N SER A 229 -1.54 -9.80 0.75
CA SER A 229 -1.19 -10.26 -0.60
C SER A 229 -2.27 -11.13 -1.25
N ARG A 230 -3.10 -11.83 -0.44
CA ARG A 230 -4.24 -12.63 -0.92
C ARG A 230 -5.42 -11.77 -1.35
N VAL A 231 -5.69 -10.71 -0.62
CA VAL A 231 -6.78 -9.76 -0.97
C VAL A 231 -6.43 -8.95 -2.21
N GLY A 232 -5.16 -9.04 -2.66
CA GLY A 232 -4.72 -8.36 -3.88
C GLY A 232 -4.83 -6.85 -3.73
N ASN A 233 -4.30 -6.30 -2.64
CA ASN A 233 -4.22 -4.85 -2.49
C ASN A 233 -3.03 -4.32 -3.30
N PRO A 234 -3.21 -4.03 -4.59
CA PRO A 234 -2.15 -3.53 -5.46
C PRO A 234 -1.79 -2.08 -5.15
N LEU A 235 -2.56 -1.44 -4.25
CA LEU A 235 -2.60 0.01 -4.05
C LEU A 235 -1.32 0.59 -3.42
N ARG A 236 -0.44 -0.26 -2.88
CA ARG A 236 0.78 0.20 -2.21
C ARG A 236 1.98 0.44 -3.11
N ALA A 237 1.96 -0.10 -4.32
CA ALA A 237 3.10 0.04 -5.21
C ALA A 237 3.33 1.52 -5.53
N GLY A 238 4.42 2.09 -5.00
CA GLY A 238 4.83 3.44 -5.28
C GLY A 238 4.34 4.54 -4.32
N TYR A 239 3.50 4.26 -3.31
CA TYR A 239 2.98 5.31 -2.41
C TYR A 239 4.09 6.21 -1.84
N GLU A 240 5.13 5.64 -1.24
CA GLU A 240 6.25 6.40 -0.67
C GLU A 240 7.02 7.19 -1.74
N VAL A 241 7.19 6.61 -2.91
CA VAL A 241 7.85 7.27 -4.04
C VAL A 241 7.00 8.43 -4.56
N PHE A 242 5.69 8.26 -4.68
CA PHE A 242 4.78 9.34 -5.05
C PHE A 242 4.69 10.45 -3.99
N ARG A 243 4.73 10.09 -2.71
CA ARG A 243 4.80 11.07 -1.62
C ARG A 243 6.07 11.91 -1.73
N GLN A 244 7.21 11.28 -1.99
CA GLN A 244 8.46 12.00 -2.22
C GLN A 244 8.42 12.88 -3.47
N ALA A 245 7.84 12.38 -4.58
CA ALA A 245 7.61 13.19 -5.78
C ALA A 245 6.79 14.45 -5.49
N LEU A 246 5.75 14.33 -4.66
CA LEU A 246 4.94 15.50 -4.25
C LEU A 246 5.73 16.48 -3.37
N THR A 247 6.64 15.98 -2.53
CA THR A 247 7.53 16.83 -1.73
C THR A 247 8.46 17.62 -2.64
N CYS A 248 9.16 16.97 -3.56
CA CYS A 248 10.01 17.65 -4.57
C CYS A 248 9.23 18.71 -5.36
N LEU A 249 8.00 18.39 -5.79
CA LEU A 249 7.15 19.35 -6.50
C LEU A 249 6.77 20.58 -5.65
N LYS A 250 6.52 20.40 -4.35
CA LYS A 250 6.21 21.51 -3.42
C LYS A 250 7.42 22.39 -3.16
N GLU A 251 8.59 21.80 -3.12
CA GLU A 251 9.87 22.48 -2.88
C GLU A 251 10.46 23.09 -4.16
N GLY A 252 9.84 22.81 -5.32
CA GLY A 252 10.32 23.28 -6.62
C GLY A 252 11.57 22.55 -7.13
N GLU A 253 11.87 21.38 -6.56
CA GLU A 253 12.99 20.55 -6.98
C GLU A 253 12.66 19.76 -8.25
N ARG A 254 13.63 19.70 -9.16
CA ARG A 254 13.53 18.85 -10.35
C ARG A 254 13.86 17.40 -10.00
N PHE A 255 13.14 16.47 -10.59
CA PHE A 255 13.39 15.05 -10.43
C PHE A 255 12.97 14.25 -11.66
N VAL A 256 13.52 13.06 -11.77
CA VAL A 256 13.12 12.03 -12.73
C VAL A 256 12.43 10.90 -12.00
N LEU A 257 11.22 10.54 -12.43
CA LEU A 257 10.49 9.37 -11.96
C LEU A 257 10.67 8.23 -12.97
N ALA A 258 11.47 7.23 -12.62
CA ALA A 258 11.62 6.01 -13.39
C ALA A 258 10.54 4.98 -12.99
N THR A 259 9.98 4.26 -13.95
CA THR A 259 8.95 3.25 -13.74
C THR A 259 9.26 2.02 -14.57
N ILE A 260 9.22 0.83 -13.97
CA ILE A 260 9.29 -0.43 -14.72
C ILE A 260 7.94 -0.63 -15.43
N LEU A 261 7.94 -0.58 -16.74
CA LEU A 261 6.73 -0.82 -17.55
C LEU A 261 6.53 -2.30 -17.84
N GLU A 262 7.62 -2.99 -18.16
CA GLU A 262 7.61 -4.41 -18.53
C GLU A 262 8.89 -5.09 -18.07
N ARG A 263 8.80 -6.36 -17.76
CA ARG A 263 9.94 -7.21 -17.45
C ARG A 263 9.85 -8.54 -18.19
N GLN A 264 11.00 -9.13 -18.50
CA GLN A 264 11.11 -10.48 -19.00
C GLN A 264 11.98 -11.30 -18.03
N GLY A 265 11.53 -12.54 -17.71
CA GLY A 265 12.26 -13.42 -16.78
C GLY A 265 12.03 -13.11 -15.29
N SER A 266 12.99 -13.52 -14.45
CA SER A 266 12.90 -13.46 -12.96
C SER A 266 13.50 -12.17 -12.41
N ALA A 267 13.09 -11.01 -12.89
CA ALA A 267 13.55 -9.76 -12.31
C ALA A 267 13.06 -9.59 -10.85
N PRO A 268 13.86 -9.02 -9.94
CA PRO A 268 13.55 -8.94 -8.52
C PRO A 268 12.38 -8.02 -8.19
N ARG A 269 12.03 -7.07 -9.07
CA ARG A 269 10.93 -6.14 -8.89
C ARG A 269 9.87 -6.30 -9.98
N LYS A 270 8.62 -5.98 -9.63
CA LYS A 270 7.45 -6.09 -10.52
C LYS A 270 7.28 -4.85 -11.38
N GLU A 271 6.51 -4.97 -12.44
CA GLU A 271 5.99 -3.84 -13.22
C GLU A 271 5.28 -2.84 -12.29
N GLY A 272 5.37 -1.54 -12.58
CA GLY A 272 4.86 -0.47 -11.72
C GLY A 272 5.77 -0.13 -10.55
N THR A 273 6.96 -0.74 -10.42
CA THR A 273 7.94 -0.30 -9.44
C THR A 273 8.50 1.05 -9.86
N HIS A 274 8.56 1.99 -8.92
CA HIS A 274 9.01 3.35 -9.12
C HIS A 274 10.32 3.64 -8.40
N PHE A 275 11.08 4.58 -8.98
CA PHE A 275 12.34 5.08 -8.46
C PHE A 275 12.49 6.56 -8.80
N ILE A 276 12.81 7.39 -7.84
CA ILE A 276 13.05 8.82 -8.05
C ILE A 276 14.53 9.11 -7.97
N VAL A 277 14.99 9.94 -8.91
CA VAL A 277 16.30 10.57 -8.88
C VAL A 277 16.10 12.07 -8.85
N GLY A 278 16.49 12.74 -7.79
CA GLY A 278 16.44 14.17 -7.64
C GLY A 278 17.63 14.88 -8.30
N GLU A 279 17.55 16.19 -8.44
CA GLU A 279 18.54 17.02 -9.11
C GLU A 279 19.94 16.96 -8.47
N SER A 280 20.03 16.76 -7.16
CA SER A 280 21.31 16.57 -6.45
C SER A 280 21.83 15.12 -6.48
N GLY A 281 21.16 14.21 -7.21
CA GLY A 281 21.50 12.79 -7.28
C GLY A 281 20.94 11.96 -6.10
N GLN A 282 20.15 12.55 -5.22
CA GLN A 282 19.46 11.79 -4.17
C GLN A 282 18.43 10.83 -4.79
N CYS A 283 18.34 9.62 -4.24
CA CYS A 283 17.49 8.57 -4.77
C CYS A 283 16.44 8.12 -3.74
N PHE A 284 15.22 7.82 -4.22
CA PHE A 284 14.14 7.30 -3.39
C PHE A 284 13.45 6.11 -4.07
N GLY A 285 13.16 5.09 -3.28
CA GLY A 285 12.68 3.82 -3.79
C GLY A 285 13.83 2.88 -4.13
N THR A 286 13.53 1.77 -4.79
CA THR A 286 14.51 0.81 -5.31
C THR A 286 13.89 -0.01 -6.44
N ILE A 287 14.64 -0.20 -7.52
CA ILE A 287 14.19 -0.98 -8.69
C ILE A 287 14.79 -2.40 -8.66
N SER A 288 16.09 -2.52 -8.45
CA SER A 288 16.74 -3.85 -8.38
C SER A 288 18.04 -3.84 -7.60
N GLY A 289 18.57 -2.66 -7.31
CA GLY A 289 19.93 -2.49 -6.81
C GLY A 289 21.02 -2.66 -7.89
N GLY A 290 22.25 -2.33 -7.54
CA GLY A 290 23.42 -2.57 -8.37
C GLY A 290 23.46 -1.75 -9.66
N LYS A 291 23.87 -2.42 -10.76
CA LYS A 291 24.14 -1.75 -12.03
C LYS A 291 22.93 -1.02 -12.61
N LEU A 292 21.75 -1.63 -12.56
CA LEU A 292 20.54 -1.04 -13.14
C LEU A 292 20.17 0.31 -12.48
N GLU A 293 20.26 0.39 -11.15
CA GLU A 293 20.02 1.67 -10.45
C GLU A 293 21.06 2.73 -10.84
N ALA A 294 22.33 2.34 -10.97
CA ALA A 294 23.37 3.26 -11.43
C ALA A 294 23.13 3.76 -12.85
N ASP A 295 22.73 2.88 -13.77
CA ASP A 295 22.40 3.23 -15.16
C ASP A 295 21.19 4.20 -15.20
N ILE A 296 20.15 3.97 -14.37
CA ILE A 296 18.99 4.86 -14.25
C ILE A 296 19.39 6.23 -13.70
N VAL A 297 20.22 6.27 -12.66
CA VAL A 297 20.70 7.53 -12.09
C VAL A 297 21.46 8.35 -13.14
N GLN A 298 22.36 7.69 -13.88
CA GLN A 298 23.08 8.35 -14.96
C GLN A 298 22.13 8.89 -16.03
N ALA A 299 21.21 8.06 -16.52
CA ALA A 299 20.21 8.46 -17.50
C ALA A 299 19.34 9.63 -17.01
N ALA A 300 18.92 9.60 -15.74
CA ALA A 300 18.14 10.66 -15.14
C ALA A 300 18.89 11.99 -15.06
N MET A 301 20.16 11.96 -14.67
CA MET A 301 21.01 13.16 -14.63
C MET A 301 21.24 13.75 -16.02
N GLU A 302 21.47 12.91 -17.04
CA GLU A 302 21.56 13.32 -18.43
C GLU A 302 20.26 13.98 -18.91
N MET A 303 19.11 13.38 -18.61
CA MET A 303 17.80 13.94 -18.96
C MET A 303 17.57 15.33 -18.35
N MET A 304 17.87 15.49 -17.06
CA MET A 304 17.75 16.79 -16.39
C MET A 304 18.70 17.84 -16.98
N THR A 305 19.91 17.43 -17.37
CA THR A 305 20.90 18.32 -17.99
C THR A 305 20.47 18.79 -19.38
N HIS A 306 19.87 17.89 -20.18
CA HIS A 306 19.45 18.22 -21.57
C HIS A 306 18.00 18.68 -21.64
N GLY A 307 17.26 18.75 -20.54
CA GLY A 307 15.85 19.12 -20.54
C GLY A 307 14.95 18.08 -21.22
N GLU A 308 15.39 16.82 -21.25
CA GLU A 308 14.62 15.72 -21.84
C GLU A 308 13.48 15.33 -20.91
N ARG A 309 12.25 15.29 -21.45
CA ARG A 309 11.07 15.03 -20.63
C ARG A 309 10.74 13.56 -20.47
N ILE A 310 11.10 12.72 -21.44
CA ILE A 310 10.73 11.30 -21.47
C ILE A 310 11.83 10.52 -22.16
N ARG A 311 12.26 9.43 -21.50
CA ARG A 311 13.18 8.45 -22.06
C ARG A 311 12.64 7.05 -21.81
N ILE A 312 12.73 6.15 -22.79
CA ILE A 312 12.43 4.74 -22.65
C ILE A 312 13.72 4.00 -22.93
N GLU A 313 14.13 3.18 -21.99
CA GLU A 313 15.33 2.36 -22.10
C GLU A 313 14.99 0.91 -21.85
N SER A 314 15.70 -0.01 -22.51
CA SER A 314 15.71 -1.43 -22.19
C SER A 314 17.06 -1.78 -21.60
N SER A 315 17.05 -2.45 -20.46
CA SER A 315 18.26 -2.92 -19.79
C SER A 315 18.25 -4.45 -19.71
N ASP A 316 19.35 -5.07 -20.12
CA ASP A 316 19.56 -6.52 -19.99
C ASP A 316 20.44 -6.79 -18.76
N LEU A 317 19.84 -7.34 -17.71
CA LEU A 317 20.50 -7.52 -16.42
C LEU A 317 21.46 -8.71 -16.36
N ASN A 318 21.39 -9.69 -17.30
CA ASN A 318 22.23 -10.89 -17.29
C ASN A 318 22.31 -11.62 -18.64
N ASN A 319 22.25 -10.97 -19.80
CA ASN A 319 22.05 -11.63 -21.08
C ASN A 319 20.79 -12.52 -21.14
N ARG A 320 19.91 -12.47 -20.13
CA ARG A 320 18.68 -13.26 -20.04
C ARG A 320 17.45 -12.45 -19.60
N ASP A 321 17.63 -11.27 -19.01
CA ASP A 321 16.55 -10.46 -18.44
C ASP A 321 16.60 -9.04 -19.00
N ALA A 322 15.84 -8.78 -20.08
CA ALA A 322 15.61 -7.41 -20.56
C ALA A 322 14.50 -6.78 -19.72
N ALA A 323 14.79 -5.71 -18.98
CA ALA A 323 13.80 -4.86 -18.37
C ALA A 323 13.65 -3.59 -19.19
N GLU A 324 12.47 -3.34 -19.72
CA GLU A 324 12.16 -2.03 -20.32
C GLU A 324 11.88 -1.02 -19.22
N ILE A 325 12.68 0.02 -19.14
CA ILE A 325 12.53 1.12 -18.19
C ILE A 325 11.84 2.26 -18.89
N GLY A 326 10.66 2.58 -18.45
CA GLY A 326 9.92 3.70 -18.98
C GLY A 326 9.62 4.74 -17.91
N ARG A 327 10.12 5.92 -18.11
CA ARG A 327 9.60 7.24 -17.81
C ARG A 327 10.34 8.14 -16.86
N ALA A 328 10.65 9.31 -17.38
CA ALA A 328 11.03 10.48 -16.62
C ALA A 328 9.96 11.57 -16.69
N HIS A 329 9.73 12.27 -15.59
CA HIS A 329 9.15 13.59 -15.55
C HIS A 329 10.26 14.59 -15.18
N VAL A 330 10.46 15.55 -16.01
CA VAL A 330 11.24 16.75 -15.70
C VAL A 330 10.27 17.92 -15.53
#